data_79e36109af6021c826fa55d547b657be
#
_entry.id   79e36109af6021c826fa55d547b657be
#
_cell.length_a   1.000
_cell.length_b   1.000
_cell.length_c   1.000
_cell.angle_alpha   90.00
_cell.angle_beta   90.00
_cell.angle_gamma   90.00
#
_symmetry.space_group_name_H-M   'P 1'
#
loop_
_entity.id
_entity.type
_entity.pdbx_description
1 polymer ?
#
loop_
_entity_poly.entity_id
_entity_poly.type
_entity_poly.pdbx_seq_one_letter_code
_entity_poly.pdbx_strand_id
1 'polypeptide(L)'
;MSITTTRREFFKTGITLAALPYFVPAHVLGAGGVSVPSDRIVLGCIGVGSMGGGHVRGWLGHEDVQLTAVCDLRQSFRQKAKLAVDQKYGNQDCATYHDFRELLARPDIDAVCVATPDHWHALIGIEAAENGKDLLSRPMRSPWIL
;
A
#
# COMPACT_ATOMS: atom_id res chain seq x y z
N MET A 1 52.37 26.49 11.05
CA MET A 1 52.07 25.65 12.23
C MET A 1 51.29 24.44 11.72
N SER A 2 51.99 23.33 11.48
CA SER A 2 51.42 22.14 10.84
C SER A 2 50.92 21.18 11.93
N ILE A 3 49.60 20.93 11.98
CA ILE A 3 49.00 20.01 12.95
C ILE A 3 49.03 18.63 12.29
N THR A 4 49.98 17.80 12.65
CA THR A 4 50.04 16.39 12.26
C THR A 4 49.17 15.57 13.22
N THR A 5 47.93 15.34 12.84
CA THR A 5 47.04 14.43 13.56
C THR A 5 47.46 12.99 13.27
N THR A 6 47.89 12.23 14.28
CA THR A 6 48.26 10.83 14.12
C THR A 6 47.03 9.93 14.01
N ARG A 7 47.17 8.80 13.24
CA ARG A 7 46.09 7.79 13.06
C ARG A 7 45.49 7.31 14.40
N ARG A 8 46.27 7.31 15.46
CA ARG A 8 45.86 6.85 16.80
C ARG A 8 44.91 7.83 17.49
N GLU A 9 45.01 9.14 17.20
CA GLU A 9 44.10 10.16 17.74
C GLU A 9 42.78 10.23 16.98
N PHE A 10 42.81 9.95 15.67
CA PHE A 10 41.59 9.84 14.87
C PHE A 10 40.66 8.74 15.37
N PHE A 11 41.18 7.56 15.77
CA PHE A 11 40.37 6.47 16.33
C PHE A 11 39.85 6.75 17.74
N LYS A 12 40.49 7.60 18.52
CA LYS A 12 40.00 7.98 19.86
C LYS A 12 38.82 8.94 19.81
N THR A 13 38.73 9.79 18.78
CA THR A 13 37.65 10.78 18.62
C THR A 13 36.44 10.20 17.88
N GLY A 14 36.61 9.14 17.05
CA GLY A 14 35.57 8.55 16.23
C GLY A 14 34.66 7.56 16.97
N ILE A 15 35.03 7.08 18.17
CA ILE A 15 34.28 5.99 18.84
C ILE A 15 33.19 6.51 19.79
N THR A 16 33.16 7.79 20.10
CA THR A 16 32.20 8.33 21.09
C THR A 16 30.80 8.66 20.51
N LEU A 17 30.60 8.57 19.20
CA LEU A 17 29.28 8.87 18.57
C LEU A 17 28.46 7.63 18.15
N ALA A 18 28.98 6.41 18.35
CA ALA A 18 28.37 5.19 17.80
C ALA A 18 27.57 4.34 18.80
N ALA A 19 27.31 4.80 20.00
CA ALA A 19 26.67 3.99 21.05
C ALA A 19 25.45 4.67 21.69
N LEU A 20 24.60 5.33 20.91
CA LEU A 20 23.23 5.56 21.34
C LEU A 20 22.44 4.30 21.02
N PRO A 21 21.82 3.61 22.01
CA PRO A 21 20.95 2.50 21.72
C PRO A 21 19.80 3.00 20.83
N TYR A 22 19.74 2.51 19.60
CA TYR A 22 18.61 2.75 18.71
C TYR A 22 17.42 2.04 19.34
N PHE A 23 16.55 2.78 19.99
CA PHE A 23 15.33 2.25 20.56
C PHE A 23 14.34 2.04 19.41
N VAL A 24 14.30 0.84 18.85
CA VAL A 24 13.28 0.44 17.87
C VAL A 24 12.06 0.00 18.66
N PRO A 25 10.91 0.69 18.57
CA PRO A 25 9.70 0.29 19.26
C PRO A 25 9.28 -1.13 18.85
N ALA A 26 8.80 -1.92 19.81
CA ALA A 26 8.49 -3.35 19.61
C ALA A 26 7.46 -3.61 18.49
N HIS A 27 6.56 -2.66 18.20
CA HIS A 27 5.59 -2.76 17.11
C HIS A 27 6.25 -2.67 15.72
N VAL A 28 7.44 -2.05 15.59
CA VAL A 28 8.22 -2.03 14.34
C VAL A 28 8.90 -3.37 14.07
N LEU A 29 9.11 -4.16 15.15
CA LEU A 29 9.75 -5.49 15.10
C LEU A 29 8.73 -6.64 15.02
N GLY A 30 7.45 -6.36 14.83
CA GLY A 30 6.41 -7.41 14.77
C GLY A 30 6.19 -8.16 16.10
N ALA A 31 6.69 -7.62 17.22
CA ALA A 31 6.47 -8.21 18.52
C ALA A 31 4.99 -8.05 18.92
N GLY A 32 4.30 -9.15 19.15
CA GLY A 32 2.88 -9.15 19.50
C GLY A 32 1.94 -9.67 18.39
N GLY A 33 2.49 -10.28 17.32
CA GLY A 33 1.68 -10.84 16.22
C GLY A 33 1.14 -9.80 15.24
N VAL A 34 1.57 -8.53 15.35
CA VAL A 34 1.27 -7.49 14.38
C VAL A 34 2.28 -7.59 13.24
N SER A 35 1.79 -7.68 11.99
CA SER A 35 2.63 -7.71 10.79
C SER A 35 3.53 -6.47 10.76
N VAL A 36 4.85 -6.66 10.56
CA VAL A 36 5.78 -5.54 10.40
C VAL A 36 5.38 -4.73 9.17
N PRO A 37 5.55 -3.40 9.16
CA PRO A 37 5.18 -2.56 8.02
C PRO A 37 5.78 -3.02 6.68
N SER A 38 6.98 -3.63 6.69
CA SER A 38 7.66 -4.21 5.52
C SER A 38 7.05 -5.52 5.01
N ASP A 39 6.24 -6.21 5.81
CA ASP A 39 5.64 -7.50 5.47
C ASP A 39 4.17 -7.37 5.05
N ARG A 40 3.65 -6.15 5.00
CA ARG A 40 2.28 -5.88 4.56
C ARG A 40 2.19 -5.81 3.05
N ILE A 41 1.15 -6.42 2.50
CA ILE A 41 0.80 -6.29 1.09
C ILE A 41 0.20 -4.90 0.86
N VAL A 42 0.85 -4.10 0.03
CA VAL A 42 0.34 -2.78 -0.36
C VAL A 42 -0.68 -2.95 -1.47
N LEU A 43 -1.95 -2.63 -1.16
CA LEU A 43 -3.08 -2.89 -2.03
C LEU A 43 -3.65 -1.61 -2.65
N GLY A 44 -3.97 -1.68 -3.94
CA GLY A 44 -4.80 -0.70 -4.64
C GLY A 44 -6.19 -1.28 -4.95
N CYS A 45 -7.26 -0.47 -4.88
CA CYS A 45 -8.60 -0.91 -5.27
C CYS A 45 -9.10 -0.15 -6.51
N ILE A 46 -9.49 -0.90 -7.56
CA ILE A 46 -10.03 -0.37 -8.81
C ILE A 46 -11.51 -0.73 -8.91
N GLY A 47 -12.37 0.29 -9.03
CA GLY A 47 -13.82 0.14 -8.97
C GLY A 47 -14.32 0.06 -7.53
N VAL A 48 -14.49 1.22 -6.88
CA VAL A 48 -14.88 1.32 -5.45
C VAL A 48 -16.35 1.73 -5.27
N GLY A 49 -17.19 1.40 -6.24
CA GLY A 49 -18.63 1.58 -6.18
C GLY A 49 -19.31 0.73 -5.09
N SER A 50 -20.57 0.31 -5.30
CA SER A 50 -21.32 -0.42 -4.27
C SER A 50 -20.65 -1.72 -3.84
N MET A 51 -20.27 -2.59 -4.78
CA MET A 51 -19.58 -3.86 -4.50
C MET A 51 -18.13 -3.61 -4.06
N GLY A 52 -17.37 -2.81 -4.82
CA GLY A 52 -15.99 -2.50 -4.49
C GLY A 52 -15.83 -1.78 -3.16
N GLY A 53 -16.79 -0.93 -2.77
CA GLY A 53 -16.83 -0.34 -1.43
C GLY A 53 -17.00 -1.39 -0.31
N GLY A 54 -17.63 -2.53 -0.60
CA GLY A 54 -17.67 -3.70 0.27
C GLY A 54 -16.28 -4.34 0.43
N HIS A 55 -15.56 -4.51 -0.68
CA HIS A 55 -14.20 -5.03 -0.68
C HIS A 55 -13.22 -4.11 0.07
N VAL A 56 -13.30 -2.79 -0.16
CA VAL A 56 -12.50 -1.81 0.60
C VAL A 56 -12.68 -2.03 2.12
N ARG A 57 -13.92 -2.10 2.60
CA ARG A 57 -14.19 -2.34 4.03
C ARG A 57 -13.67 -3.70 4.52
N GLY A 58 -13.78 -4.73 3.67
CA GLY A 58 -13.22 -6.05 3.97
C GLY A 58 -11.71 -5.99 4.18
N TRP A 59 -10.98 -5.42 3.21
CA TRP A 59 -9.52 -5.30 3.27
C TRP A 59 -9.03 -4.48 4.46
N LEU A 60 -9.75 -3.44 4.87
CA LEU A 60 -9.42 -2.65 6.05
C LEU A 60 -9.49 -3.43 7.37
N GLY A 61 -10.07 -4.64 7.36
CA GLY A 61 -10.09 -5.56 8.51
C GLY A 61 -8.85 -6.44 8.62
N HIS A 62 -7.99 -6.52 7.59
CA HIS A 62 -6.80 -7.35 7.57
C HIS A 62 -5.56 -6.57 8.03
N GLU A 63 -4.79 -7.13 8.95
CA GLU A 63 -3.60 -6.46 9.51
C GLU A 63 -2.37 -6.59 8.60
N ASP A 64 -2.37 -7.58 7.72
CA ASP A 64 -1.34 -7.89 6.72
C ASP A 64 -1.54 -7.12 5.39
N VAL A 65 -2.61 -6.34 5.28
CA VAL A 65 -2.92 -5.53 4.09
C VAL A 65 -2.89 -4.06 4.43
N GLN A 66 -2.24 -3.27 3.59
CA GLN A 66 -2.25 -1.81 3.63
C GLN A 66 -2.85 -1.24 2.36
N LEU A 67 -4.07 -0.71 2.45
CA LEU A 67 -4.75 -0.06 1.33
C LEU A 67 -4.23 1.38 1.19
N THR A 68 -3.57 1.69 0.08
CA THR A 68 -2.92 3.00 -0.14
C THR A 68 -3.53 3.80 -1.30
N ALA A 69 -4.32 3.16 -2.16
CA ALA A 69 -4.87 3.80 -3.35
C ALA A 69 -6.25 3.27 -3.72
N VAL A 70 -7.11 4.16 -4.21
CA VAL A 70 -8.44 3.83 -4.74
C VAL A 70 -8.66 4.50 -6.08
N CYS A 71 -9.29 3.78 -7.01
CA CYS A 71 -9.63 4.26 -8.34
C CYS A 71 -11.10 4.01 -8.67
N ASP A 72 -11.78 5.00 -9.22
CA ASP A 72 -13.14 4.89 -9.76
C ASP A 72 -13.40 6.07 -10.69
N LEU A 73 -14.25 5.90 -11.69
CA LEU A 73 -14.66 6.99 -12.58
C LEU A 73 -15.47 8.06 -11.83
N ARG A 74 -16.28 7.64 -10.84
CA ARG A 74 -17.12 8.56 -10.07
C ARG A 74 -16.37 9.15 -8.89
N GLN A 75 -16.25 10.46 -8.85
CA GLN A 75 -15.59 11.19 -7.76
C GLN A 75 -16.21 10.89 -6.39
N SER A 76 -17.54 10.78 -6.32
CA SER A 76 -18.25 10.49 -5.06
C SER A 76 -17.85 9.15 -4.44
N PHE A 77 -17.61 8.12 -5.26
CA PHE A 77 -17.17 6.81 -4.79
C PHE A 77 -15.71 6.85 -4.34
N ARG A 78 -14.82 7.53 -5.09
CA ARG A 78 -13.42 7.73 -4.67
C ARG A 78 -13.32 8.43 -3.32
N GLN A 79 -14.05 9.54 -3.17
CA GLN A 79 -14.06 10.32 -1.91
C GLN A 79 -14.54 9.49 -0.73
N LYS A 80 -15.64 8.75 -0.90
CA LYS A 80 -16.19 7.86 0.14
C LYS A 80 -15.20 6.77 0.54
N ALA A 81 -14.57 6.14 -0.44
CA ALA A 81 -13.58 5.09 -0.20
C ALA A 81 -12.34 5.67 0.50
N LYS A 82 -11.81 6.79 0.01
CA LYS A 82 -10.68 7.50 0.65
C LYS A 82 -10.97 7.82 2.11
N LEU A 83 -12.12 8.41 2.41
CA LEU A 83 -12.50 8.75 3.79
C LEU A 83 -12.51 7.51 4.70
N ALA A 84 -13.01 6.37 4.22
CA ALA A 84 -13.03 5.15 5.00
C ALA A 84 -11.62 4.63 5.29
N VAL A 85 -10.70 4.72 4.31
CA VAL A 85 -9.29 4.32 4.46
C VAL A 85 -8.58 5.24 5.43
N ASP A 86 -8.68 6.56 5.22
CA ASP A 86 -8.03 7.58 6.05
C ASP A 86 -8.49 7.50 7.51
N GLN A 87 -9.80 7.30 7.74
CA GLN A 87 -10.35 7.11 9.08
C GLN A 87 -9.80 5.86 9.78
N LYS A 88 -9.65 4.76 9.05
CA LYS A 88 -9.12 3.50 9.60
C LYS A 88 -7.66 3.64 10.02
N TYR A 89 -6.84 4.33 9.22
CA TYR A 89 -5.41 4.48 9.48
C TYR A 89 -5.06 5.74 10.28
N GLY A 90 -6.00 6.66 10.47
CA GLY A 90 -5.79 7.91 11.19
C GLY A 90 -4.87 8.90 10.47
N ASN A 91 -4.79 8.81 9.14
CA ASN A 91 -4.00 9.67 8.27
C ASN A 91 -4.80 10.16 7.06
N GLN A 92 -4.15 10.76 6.07
CA GLN A 92 -4.77 11.24 4.81
C GLN A 92 -4.02 10.75 3.58
N ASP A 93 -3.29 9.65 3.71
CA ASP A 93 -2.31 9.18 2.73
C ASP A 93 -2.94 8.37 1.59
N CYS A 94 -4.23 7.99 1.68
CA CYS A 94 -4.91 7.28 0.61
C CYS A 94 -5.01 8.14 -0.66
N ALA A 95 -4.34 7.72 -1.72
CA ALA A 95 -4.39 8.37 -3.02
C ALA A 95 -5.68 8.02 -3.78
N THR A 96 -6.17 8.95 -4.60
CA THR A 96 -7.37 8.73 -5.43
C THR A 96 -7.05 8.94 -6.90
N TYR A 97 -7.47 8.01 -7.75
CA TYR A 97 -7.22 8.04 -9.19
C TYR A 97 -8.52 7.97 -9.98
N HIS A 98 -8.57 8.69 -11.10
CA HIS A 98 -9.66 8.59 -12.07
C HIS A 98 -9.36 7.51 -13.11
N ASP A 99 -8.10 7.43 -13.56
CA ASP A 99 -7.60 6.41 -14.47
C ASP A 99 -6.85 5.33 -13.68
N PHE A 100 -7.22 4.06 -13.90
CA PHE A 100 -6.61 2.92 -13.24
C PHE A 100 -5.14 2.72 -13.64
N ARG A 101 -4.72 3.21 -14.82
CA ARG A 101 -3.33 3.13 -15.27
C ARG A 101 -2.39 3.92 -14.38
N GLU A 102 -2.84 5.08 -13.91
CA GLU A 102 -2.07 5.89 -12.97
C GLU A 102 -1.85 5.14 -11.64
N LEU A 103 -2.85 4.38 -11.19
CA LEU A 103 -2.71 3.53 -10.00
C LEU A 103 -1.76 2.37 -10.26
N LEU A 104 -1.87 1.68 -11.41
CA LEU A 104 -1.01 0.55 -11.77
C LEU A 104 0.46 0.96 -11.97
N ALA A 105 0.72 2.18 -12.41
CA ALA A 105 2.07 2.71 -12.59
C ALA A 105 2.82 2.96 -11.27
N ARG A 106 2.16 2.90 -10.12
CA ARG A 106 2.81 3.10 -8.82
C ARG A 106 3.72 1.92 -8.46
N PRO A 107 5.01 2.16 -8.19
CA PRO A 107 5.96 1.10 -7.86
C PRO A 107 5.76 0.50 -6.46
N ASP A 108 5.10 1.24 -5.56
CA ASP A 108 4.87 0.85 -4.16
C ASP A 108 3.62 -0.03 -3.96
N ILE A 109 2.82 -0.28 -5.00
CA ILE A 109 1.66 -1.17 -4.93
C ILE A 109 2.11 -2.58 -5.32
N ASP A 110 1.81 -3.58 -4.48
CA ASP A 110 2.11 -4.99 -4.74
C ASP A 110 0.96 -5.68 -5.48
N ALA A 111 -0.27 -5.40 -5.06
CA ALA A 111 -1.46 -6.07 -5.57
C ALA A 111 -2.60 -5.08 -5.85
N VAL A 112 -3.51 -5.48 -6.74
CA VAL A 112 -4.72 -4.71 -7.03
C VAL A 112 -5.98 -5.55 -6.91
N CYS A 113 -6.99 -5.00 -6.24
CA CYS A 113 -8.34 -5.56 -6.18
C CYS A 113 -9.22 -4.90 -7.24
N VAL A 114 -9.74 -5.69 -8.18
CA VAL A 114 -10.57 -5.21 -9.29
C VAL A 114 -12.03 -5.61 -9.07
N ALA A 115 -12.91 -4.62 -8.96
CA ALA A 115 -14.35 -4.78 -8.79
C ALA A 115 -15.15 -3.91 -9.78
N THR A 116 -14.68 -3.88 -11.01
CA THR A 116 -15.31 -3.21 -12.16
C THR A 116 -16.33 -4.13 -12.85
N PRO A 117 -17.13 -3.65 -13.80
CA PRO A 117 -17.94 -4.52 -14.67
C PRO A 117 -17.07 -5.51 -15.47
N ASP A 118 -17.63 -6.69 -15.78
CA ASP A 118 -16.89 -7.84 -16.31
C ASP A 118 -16.06 -7.56 -17.55
N HIS A 119 -16.54 -6.70 -18.45
CA HIS A 119 -15.82 -6.35 -19.69
C HIS A 119 -14.52 -5.56 -19.46
N TRP A 120 -14.31 -4.99 -18.27
CA TRP A 120 -13.07 -4.31 -17.91
C TRP A 120 -12.04 -5.23 -17.24
N HIS A 121 -12.47 -6.38 -16.69
CA HIS A 121 -11.59 -7.25 -15.93
C HIS A 121 -10.40 -7.76 -16.74
N ALA A 122 -10.62 -8.17 -17.99
CA ALA A 122 -9.55 -8.68 -18.85
C ALA A 122 -8.50 -7.60 -19.15
N LEU A 123 -8.97 -6.39 -19.52
CA LEU A 123 -8.07 -5.28 -19.84
C LEU A 123 -7.24 -4.86 -18.63
N ILE A 124 -7.89 -4.64 -17.49
CA ILE A 124 -7.22 -4.23 -16.25
C ILE A 124 -6.27 -5.33 -15.78
N GLY A 125 -6.66 -6.61 -15.92
CA GLY A 125 -5.84 -7.74 -15.55
C GLY A 125 -4.55 -7.86 -16.37
N ILE A 126 -4.63 -7.63 -17.68
CA ILE A 126 -3.45 -7.61 -18.55
C ILE A 126 -2.52 -6.47 -18.17
N GLU A 127 -3.04 -5.25 -18.05
CA GLU A 127 -2.23 -4.09 -17.66
C GLU A 127 -1.65 -4.23 -16.25
N ALA A 128 -2.37 -4.85 -15.30
CA ALA A 128 -1.83 -5.14 -13.96
C ALA A 128 -0.64 -6.09 -14.03
N ALA A 129 -0.77 -7.19 -14.82
CA ALA A 129 0.31 -8.16 -15.02
C ALA A 129 1.54 -7.52 -15.71
N GLU A 130 1.34 -6.67 -16.72
CA GLU A 130 2.41 -5.93 -17.41
C GLU A 130 3.15 -4.98 -16.46
N ASN A 131 2.46 -4.42 -15.45
CA ASN A 131 3.05 -3.59 -14.40
C ASN A 131 3.57 -4.42 -13.20
N GLY A 132 3.59 -5.76 -13.29
CA GLY A 132 4.11 -6.64 -12.24
C GLY A 132 3.27 -6.64 -10.96
N LYS A 133 1.95 -6.40 -11.06
CA LYS A 133 1.04 -6.38 -9.92
C LYS A 133 0.27 -7.70 -9.81
N ASP A 134 0.14 -8.19 -8.59
CA ASP A 134 -0.77 -9.28 -8.30
C ASP A 134 -2.23 -8.86 -8.46
N LEU A 135 -3.08 -9.74 -9.00
CA LEU A 135 -4.46 -9.45 -9.31
C LEU A 135 -5.42 -10.22 -8.40
N LEU A 136 -6.22 -9.49 -7.65
CA LEU A 136 -7.38 -10.00 -6.94
C LEU A 136 -8.64 -9.57 -7.71
N SER A 137 -9.10 -10.42 -8.61
CA SER A 137 -10.28 -10.18 -9.44
C SER A 137 -11.43 -11.09 -9.00
N ARG A 138 -12.57 -10.49 -8.71
CA ARG A 138 -13.82 -11.22 -8.49
C ARG A 138 -14.84 -10.76 -9.52
N PRO A 139 -14.99 -11.48 -10.65
CA PRO A 139 -16.02 -11.16 -11.63
C PRO A 139 -17.40 -11.22 -10.95
N MET A 140 -18.28 -10.30 -11.28
CA MET A 140 -19.69 -10.39 -10.89
C MET A 140 -20.22 -11.69 -11.50
N ARG A 141 -20.62 -12.64 -10.66
CA ARG A 141 -21.42 -13.76 -11.14
C ARG A 141 -22.72 -13.17 -11.67
N SER A 142 -22.80 -13.04 -12.98
CA SER A 142 -24.07 -12.78 -13.64
C SER A 142 -24.98 -13.98 -13.32
N PRO A 143 -26.19 -13.79 -12.79
CA PRO A 143 -27.13 -14.88 -12.57
C PRO A 143 -27.61 -15.51 -13.89
N TRP A 144 -27.16 -15.01 -15.03
CA TRP A 144 -27.58 -15.43 -16.38
C TRP A 144 -26.54 -16.27 -17.15
N ILE A 145 -25.42 -16.63 -16.55
CA ILE A 145 -24.46 -17.59 -17.14
C ILE A 145 -24.75 -18.95 -16.51
N LEU A 146 -25.61 -19.74 -17.20
CA LEU A 146 -25.77 -21.16 -17.04
C LEU A 146 -24.63 -21.89 -17.73
#